data_a976b0045ae7fbe6a2b478e8362b5699
#
_entry.id   a976b0045ae7fbe6a2b478e8362b5699
#
_cell.length_a   1.000
_cell.length_b   1.000
_cell.length_c   1.000
_cell.angle_alpha   90.00
_cell.angle_beta   90.00
_cell.angle_gamma   90.00
#
_symmetry.space_group_name_H-M   'P 1'
#
loop_
_entity.id
_entity.type
_entity.pdbx_description
1 polymer ?
#
loop_
_entity_poly.entity_id
_entity_poly.type
_entity_poly.pdbx_seq_one_letter_code
_entity_poly.pdbx_strand_id
1 'polypeptide(L)'
;LIADIIQGGKVLQQGAKTLPAGGYYTMPRLALDGAVIVGDSASMLNIQRLKGVHTAMKSGMLAAEAILTALDRENYSAETLGAYEQNVDRSWIKKELYAARNFDQALSQKGVGKFITIGAQYLSGGRGFIDPMEIKKDRLSLRKLENTTVPQTMSPETQDLDGKLYLDKLTGLYLSGTTHEENQPCHLNIPDQSICVGE
;
A
#
# COMPACT_ATOMS: atom_id res chain seq x y z
N LEU A 1 6.09 12.35 -23.66
CA LEU A 1 6.93 11.17 -23.84
C LEU A 1 6.12 9.87 -23.94
N ILE A 2 5.30 9.51 -22.90
CA ILE A 2 4.49 8.29 -22.95
C ILE A 2 3.39 8.41 -24.02
N ALA A 3 2.67 9.54 -24.05
CA ALA A 3 1.63 9.80 -25.03
C ALA A 3 2.15 9.68 -26.48
N ASP A 4 3.34 10.18 -26.76
CA ASP A 4 3.98 10.11 -28.08
C ASP A 4 4.28 8.67 -28.50
N ILE A 5 4.68 7.82 -27.52
CA ILE A 5 5.01 6.41 -27.77
C ILE A 5 3.76 5.59 -28.10
N ILE A 6 2.62 5.89 -27.44
CA ILE A 6 1.37 5.14 -27.60
C ILE A 6 0.43 5.76 -28.65
N GLN A 7 0.84 6.83 -29.31
CA GLN A 7 0.07 7.48 -30.36
C GLN A 7 -0.26 6.50 -31.48
N GLY A 8 -1.52 6.43 -31.88
CA GLY A 8 -2.03 5.47 -32.87
C GLY A 8 -2.33 4.09 -32.31
N GLY A 9 -2.05 3.86 -31.04
CA GLY A 9 -2.41 2.63 -30.34
C GLY A 9 -3.89 2.57 -29.95
N LYS A 10 -4.29 1.41 -29.43
CA LYS A 10 -5.61 1.18 -28.82
C LYS A 10 -5.42 0.70 -27.39
N VAL A 11 -6.11 1.33 -26.44
CA VAL A 11 -6.14 0.83 -25.04
C VAL A 11 -6.92 -0.48 -25.03
N LEU A 12 -6.25 -1.57 -24.63
CA LEU A 12 -6.86 -2.89 -24.50
C LEU A 12 -7.38 -3.12 -23.09
N GLN A 13 -6.61 -2.68 -22.10
CA GLN A 13 -6.92 -2.80 -20.68
C GLN A 13 -6.18 -1.70 -19.91
N GLN A 14 -6.77 -1.22 -18.85
CA GLN A 14 -6.13 -0.31 -17.92
C GLN A 14 -6.52 -0.63 -16.49
N GLY A 15 -5.71 -0.21 -15.54
CA GLY A 15 -6.02 -0.39 -14.12
C GLY A 15 -4.99 0.27 -13.24
N ALA A 16 -5.38 0.50 -11.99
CA ALA A 16 -4.50 0.98 -10.94
C ALA A 16 -4.80 0.26 -9.64
N LYS A 17 -3.77 0.01 -8.85
CA LYS A 17 -3.86 -0.61 -7.52
C LYS A 17 -3.12 0.25 -6.53
N THR A 18 -3.79 0.63 -5.45
CA THR A 18 -3.17 1.29 -4.31
C THR A 18 -2.54 0.24 -3.39
N LEU A 19 -1.28 0.42 -3.05
CA LEU A 19 -0.54 -0.45 -2.14
C LEU A 19 -0.10 0.33 -0.91
N PRO A 20 -0.15 -0.27 0.31
CA PRO A 20 0.42 0.34 1.50
C PRO A 20 1.95 0.42 1.37
N ALA A 21 2.52 1.61 1.50
CA ALA A 21 3.95 1.85 1.34
C ALA A 21 4.72 1.99 2.67
N GLY A 22 4.10 1.62 3.79
CA GLY A 22 4.62 1.95 5.12
C GLY A 22 5.91 1.25 5.54
N GLY A 23 6.10 -0.02 5.22
CA GLY A 23 7.28 -0.80 5.58
C GLY A 23 7.41 -1.10 7.08
N TYR A 24 8.64 -1.22 7.56
CA TYR A 24 8.98 -1.76 8.89
C TYR A 24 8.23 -1.12 10.07
N TYR A 25 8.15 0.20 10.11
CA TYR A 25 7.55 0.92 11.25
C TYR A 25 6.01 0.92 11.25
N THR A 26 5.40 0.52 10.15
CA THR A 26 3.93 0.53 10.00
C THR A 26 3.35 -0.88 9.91
N MET A 27 4.17 -1.90 10.16
CA MET A 27 3.67 -3.26 10.26
C MET A 27 2.63 -3.34 11.39
N PRO A 28 1.41 -3.79 11.10
CA PRO A 28 0.40 -3.98 12.13
C PRO A 28 0.69 -5.24 12.95
N ARG A 29 -0.13 -5.52 13.96
CA ARG A 29 -0.21 -6.83 14.57
C ARG A 29 -0.63 -7.84 13.52
N LEU A 30 0.17 -8.91 13.33
CA LEU A 30 0.00 -9.83 12.20
C LEU A 30 -1.00 -10.95 12.46
N ALA A 31 -1.29 -11.26 13.73
CA ALA A 31 -2.22 -12.32 14.12
C ALA A 31 -3.27 -11.80 15.11
N LEU A 32 -4.51 -12.20 14.88
CA LEU A 32 -5.68 -11.94 15.71
C LEU A 32 -6.43 -13.25 15.89
N ASP A 33 -7.45 -13.29 16.76
CA ASP A 33 -8.31 -14.45 16.89
C ASP A 33 -9.02 -14.74 15.55
N GLY A 34 -8.75 -15.91 14.99
CA GLY A 34 -9.30 -16.36 13.72
C GLY A 34 -8.74 -15.69 12.46
N ALA A 35 -7.73 -14.82 12.55
CA ALA A 35 -7.22 -14.08 11.39
C ALA A 35 -5.71 -13.85 11.43
N VAL A 36 -5.10 -13.82 10.23
CA VAL A 36 -3.71 -13.37 10.02
C VAL A 36 -3.65 -12.41 8.83
N ILE A 37 -2.73 -11.45 8.89
CA ILE A 37 -2.51 -10.46 7.83
C ILE A 37 -1.16 -10.74 7.18
N VAL A 38 -1.13 -10.82 5.84
CA VAL A 38 0.07 -11.19 5.06
C VAL A 38 0.38 -10.17 3.95
N GLY A 39 1.61 -10.18 3.48
CA GLY A 39 2.04 -9.41 2.30
C GLY A 39 1.87 -7.91 2.44
N ASP A 40 1.43 -7.27 1.38
CA ASP A 40 1.31 -5.81 1.32
C ASP A 40 0.30 -5.25 2.34
N SER A 41 -0.77 -6.00 2.63
CA SER A 41 -1.73 -5.63 3.69
C SER A 41 -1.09 -5.58 5.09
N ALA A 42 0.02 -6.31 5.29
CA ALA A 42 0.85 -6.27 6.49
C ALA A 42 2.01 -5.25 6.38
N SER A 43 1.95 -4.31 5.44
CA SER A 43 3.02 -3.33 5.17
C SER A 43 4.38 -3.96 4.79
N MET A 44 4.37 -5.15 4.17
CA MET A 44 5.60 -5.87 3.83
C MET A 44 6.18 -5.50 2.46
N LEU A 45 5.79 -4.36 1.89
CA LEU A 45 6.40 -3.82 0.68
C LEU A 45 7.77 -3.20 1.00
N ASN A 46 8.81 -3.66 0.31
CA ASN A 46 10.11 -2.98 0.37
C ASN A 46 10.09 -1.75 -0.55
N ILE A 47 9.81 -0.58 0.01
CA ILE A 47 9.67 0.67 -0.74
C ILE A 47 11.00 1.11 -1.40
N GLN A 48 12.15 0.81 -0.80
CA GLN A 48 13.46 1.13 -1.37
C GLN A 48 13.69 0.43 -2.71
N ARG A 49 13.14 -0.77 -2.87
CA ARG A 49 13.29 -1.59 -4.09
C ARG A 49 12.02 -1.61 -4.94
N LEU A 50 10.92 -1.05 -4.45
CA LEU A 50 9.57 -1.15 -5.03
C LEU A 50 9.19 -2.63 -5.29
N LYS A 51 9.49 -3.51 -4.35
CA LYS A 51 9.28 -4.95 -4.46
C LYS A 51 8.57 -5.48 -3.23
N GLY A 52 7.44 -6.18 -3.44
CA GLY A 52 6.62 -6.79 -2.40
C GLY A 52 6.31 -8.26 -2.65
N VAL A 53 6.42 -8.75 -3.90
CA VAL A 53 6.00 -10.12 -4.25
C VAL A 53 6.74 -11.18 -3.43
N HIS A 54 8.06 -11.07 -3.29
CA HIS A 54 8.87 -12.04 -2.55
C HIS A 54 8.56 -12.05 -1.04
N THR A 55 8.34 -10.88 -0.44
CA THR A 55 7.93 -10.76 0.97
C THR A 55 6.51 -11.28 1.17
N ALA A 56 5.58 -10.99 0.24
CA ALA A 56 4.23 -11.51 0.26
C ALA A 56 4.20 -13.04 0.16
N MET A 57 4.95 -13.62 -0.77
CA MET A 57 5.08 -15.08 -0.90
C MET A 57 5.64 -15.71 0.38
N LYS A 58 6.74 -15.18 0.92
CA LYS A 58 7.34 -15.72 2.14
C LYS A 58 6.41 -15.59 3.34
N SER A 59 5.72 -14.45 3.49
CA SER A 59 4.75 -14.28 4.58
C SER A 59 3.57 -15.25 4.45
N GLY A 60 3.07 -15.48 3.23
CA GLY A 60 2.04 -16.48 2.97
C GLY A 60 2.47 -17.91 3.35
N MET A 61 3.71 -18.29 3.04
CA MET A 61 4.27 -19.60 3.47
C MET A 61 4.31 -19.72 4.99
N LEU A 62 4.82 -18.69 5.68
CA LEU A 62 4.89 -18.71 7.16
C LEU A 62 3.50 -18.68 7.81
N ALA A 63 2.55 -17.99 7.20
CA ALA A 63 1.16 -18.01 7.65
C ALA A 63 0.53 -19.40 7.49
N ALA A 64 0.78 -20.07 6.36
CA ALA A 64 0.27 -21.41 6.12
C ALA A 64 0.77 -22.42 7.18
N GLU A 65 2.05 -22.37 7.55
CA GLU A 65 2.63 -23.20 8.61
C GLU A 65 1.93 -22.99 9.95
N ALA A 66 1.65 -21.73 10.33
CA ALA A 66 0.94 -21.40 11.55
C ALA A 66 -0.54 -21.82 11.52
N ILE A 67 -1.20 -21.63 10.37
CA ILE A 67 -2.61 -22.03 10.17
C ILE A 67 -2.75 -23.54 10.24
N LEU A 68 -1.87 -24.30 9.62
CA LEU A 68 -1.89 -25.78 9.72
C LEU A 68 -1.78 -26.24 11.18
N THR A 69 -0.88 -25.63 11.94
CA THR A 69 -0.75 -25.90 13.38
C THR A 69 -2.02 -25.56 14.17
N ALA A 70 -2.68 -24.45 13.80
CA ALA A 70 -3.92 -24.02 14.43
C ALA A 70 -5.10 -24.99 14.11
N LEU A 71 -5.14 -25.49 12.87
CA LEU A 71 -6.11 -26.50 12.43
C LEU A 71 -5.92 -27.82 13.18
N ASP A 72 -4.69 -28.32 13.28
CA ASP A 72 -4.39 -29.55 14.00
C ASP A 72 -4.75 -29.49 15.50
N ARG A 73 -4.69 -28.29 16.07
CA ARG A 73 -5.03 -28.04 17.49
C ARG A 73 -6.48 -27.61 17.70
N GLU A 74 -7.25 -27.43 16.65
CA GLU A 74 -8.61 -26.84 16.67
C GLU A 74 -8.64 -25.52 17.49
N ASN A 75 -7.51 -24.75 17.47
CA ASN A 75 -7.35 -23.54 18.25
C ASN A 75 -6.88 -22.38 17.36
N TYR A 76 -7.77 -21.44 17.11
CA TYR A 76 -7.56 -20.29 16.22
C TYR A 76 -7.32 -18.99 16.99
N SER A 77 -6.94 -19.08 18.26
CA SER A 77 -6.64 -17.89 19.07
C SER A 77 -5.42 -17.15 18.55
N ALA A 78 -5.35 -15.84 18.85
CA ALA A 78 -4.20 -15.00 18.54
C ALA A 78 -2.89 -15.56 19.15
N GLU A 79 -2.95 -16.27 20.27
CA GLU A 79 -1.81 -16.93 20.89
C GLU A 79 -1.27 -18.04 19.97
N THR A 80 -2.13 -18.92 19.47
CA THR A 80 -1.72 -20.01 18.57
C THR A 80 -1.24 -19.47 17.22
N LEU A 81 -2.01 -18.56 16.62
CA LEU A 81 -1.66 -17.91 15.34
C LEU A 81 -0.46 -16.97 15.47
N GLY A 82 -0.12 -16.52 16.68
CA GLY A 82 1.05 -15.69 16.95
C GLY A 82 2.39 -16.35 16.63
N ALA A 83 2.43 -17.66 16.42
CA ALA A 83 3.58 -18.36 15.86
C ALA A 83 3.96 -17.80 14.49
N TYR A 84 2.99 -17.36 13.68
CA TYR A 84 3.23 -16.67 12.42
C TYR A 84 4.07 -15.39 12.61
N GLU A 85 3.68 -14.54 13.55
CA GLU A 85 4.38 -13.29 13.84
C GLU A 85 5.83 -13.56 14.30
N GLN A 86 6.02 -14.53 15.18
CA GLN A 86 7.36 -14.95 15.61
C GLN A 86 8.20 -15.48 14.44
N ASN A 87 7.61 -16.22 13.51
CA ASN A 87 8.28 -16.74 12.34
C ASN A 87 8.66 -15.61 11.36
N VAL A 88 7.80 -14.61 11.19
CA VAL A 88 8.13 -13.40 10.42
C VAL A 88 9.30 -12.66 11.06
N ASP A 89 9.30 -12.50 12.38
CA ASP A 89 10.37 -11.82 13.13
C ASP A 89 11.74 -12.50 12.97
N ARG A 90 11.76 -13.82 12.94
CA ARG A 90 12.98 -14.61 12.74
C ARG A 90 13.41 -14.71 11.30
N SER A 91 12.53 -14.40 10.35
CA SER A 91 12.79 -14.52 8.92
C SER A 91 13.64 -13.36 8.38
N TRP A 92 14.07 -13.51 7.12
CA TRP A 92 14.76 -12.45 6.41
C TRP A 92 13.84 -11.26 6.05
N ILE A 93 12.50 -11.42 6.07
CA ILE A 93 11.54 -10.35 5.79
C ILE A 93 11.82 -9.15 6.69
N LYS A 94 11.85 -9.38 8.01
CA LYS A 94 12.05 -8.30 8.99
C LYS A 94 13.41 -7.62 8.84
N LYS A 95 14.46 -8.38 8.54
CA LYS A 95 15.81 -7.84 8.29
C LYS A 95 15.83 -6.95 7.05
N GLU A 96 15.18 -7.38 5.98
CA GLU A 96 15.11 -6.61 4.74
C GLU A 96 14.32 -5.31 4.91
N LEU A 97 13.15 -5.38 5.54
CA LEU A 97 12.34 -4.21 5.82
C LEU A 97 13.03 -3.25 6.80
N TYR A 98 13.77 -3.79 7.79
CA TYR A 98 14.56 -2.97 8.72
C TYR A 98 15.67 -2.20 8.00
N ALA A 99 16.31 -2.78 7.02
CA ALA A 99 17.31 -2.09 6.21
C ALA A 99 16.72 -0.94 5.36
N ALA A 100 15.43 -0.99 5.05
CA ALA A 100 14.72 0.03 4.27
C ALA A 100 13.85 0.97 5.14
N ARG A 101 13.90 0.88 6.47
CA ARG A 101 12.92 1.44 7.42
C ARG A 101 12.69 2.95 7.36
N ASN A 102 13.69 3.73 6.94
CA ASN A 102 13.61 5.19 6.85
C ASN A 102 13.54 5.70 5.40
N PHE A 103 13.49 4.80 4.42
CA PHE A 103 13.62 5.18 3.01
C PHE A 103 12.44 6.02 2.51
N ASP A 104 11.22 5.67 2.89
CA ASP A 104 10.02 6.40 2.50
C ASP A 104 10.03 7.83 3.03
N GLN A 105 10.41 8.01 4.28
CA GLN A 105 10.54 9.32 4.93
C GLN A 105 11.63 10.17 4.27
N ALA A 106 12.74 9.57 3.88
CA ALA A 106 13.80 10.28 3.15
C ALA A 106 13.35 10.68 1.75
N LEU A 107 12.64 9.80 1.05
CA LEU A 107 12.11 10.08 -0.29
C LEU A 107 11.10 11.23 -0.27
N SER A 108 10.31 11.33 0.79
CA SER A 108 9.30 12.38 0.99
C SER A 108 9.89 13.76 1.32
N GLN A 109 11.19 13.88 1.58
CA GLN A 109 11.86 15.17 1.81
C GLN A 109 11.87 16.00 0.53
N LYS A 110 11.81 17.35 0.69
CA LYS A 110 11.90 18.29 -0.43
C LYS A 110 13.35 18.70 -0.69
N GLY A 111 13.65 19.05 -1.94
CA GLY A 111 14.94 19.58 -2.34
C GLY A 111 16.03 18.53 -2.57
N VAL A 112 17.25 18.98 -2.82
CA VAL A 112 18.40 18.12 -3.19
C VAL A 112 18.93 17.32 -2.00
N GLY A 113 18.73 17.81 -0.78
CA GLY A 113 19.17 17.15 0.47
C GLY A 113 18.64 15.73 0.65
N LYS A 114 17.48 15.41 0.04
CA LYS A 114 16.92 14.07 0.08
C LYS A 114 17.88 13.00 -0.47
N PHE A 115 18.64 13.32 -1.53
CA PHE A 115 19.57 12.36 -2.14
C PHE A 115 20.74 12.04 -1.20
N ILE A 116 21.19 13.02 -0.42
CA ILE A 116 22.24 12.83 0.59
C ILE A 116 21.71 11.93 1.72
N THR A 117 20.48 12.19 2.19
CA THR A 117 19.83 11.38 3.21
C THR A 117 19.62 9.93 2.74
N ILE A 118 19.15 9.75 1.50
CA ILE A 118 18.97 8.43 0.88
C ILE A 118 20.32 7.70 0.76
N GLY A 119 21.36 8.39 0.29
CA GLY A 119 22.70 7.82 0.18
C GLY A 119 23.26 7.37 1.53
N ALA A 120 23.10 8.20 2.56
CA ALA A 120 23.52 7.85 3.93
C ALA A 120 22.76 6.62 4.47
N GLN A 121 21.48 6.51 4.20
CA GLN A 121 20.70 5.32 4.60
C GLN A 121 21.16 4.07 3.86
N TYR A 122 21.41 4.19 2.56
CA TYR A 122 21.89 3.06 1.77
C TYR A 122 23.21 2.51 2.29
N LEU A 123 24.16 3.38 2.61
CA LEU A 123 25.48 3.01 3.14
C LEU A 123 25.43 2.49 4.58
N SER A 124 24.45 2.91 5.38
CA SER A 124 24.34 2.56 6.80
C SER A 124 23.28 1.48 7.10
N GLY A 125 22.74 0.80 6.09
CA GLY A 125 21.70 -0.22 6.28
C GLY A 125 20.39 0.35 6.84
N GLY A 126 19.96 1.51 6.30
CA GLY A 126 18.69 2.15 6.62
C GLY A 126 18.72 3.09 7.82
N ARG A 127 19.87 3.26 8.49
CA ARG A 127 20.00 4.14 9.66
C ARG A 127 20.02 5.62 9.27
N GLY A 128 20.86 5.98 8.29
CA GLY A 128 21.05 7.37 7.89
C GLY A 128 21.60 8.26 9.01
N PHE A 129 21.24 9.56 8.97
CA PHE A 129 21.61 10.54 9.99
C PHE A 129 20.63 10.57 11.16
N ILE A 130 19.38 10.16 10.94
CA ILE A 130 18.29 10.16 11.92
C ILE A 130 17.61 8.79 11.87
N ASP A 131 17.46 8.15 13.03
CA ASP A 131 16.85 6.83 13.15
C ASP A 131 16.12 6.66 14.49
N PRO A 132 14.81 6.48 14.54
CA PRO A 132 13.88 6.52 13.40
C PRO A 132 13.62 7.94 12.86
N MET A 133 13.33 8.05 11.56
CA MET A 133 12.77 9.26 11.00
C MET A 133 11.27 9.37 11.34
N GLU A 134 10.76 10.61 11.39
CA GLU A 134 9.36 10.87 11.72
C GLU A 134 8.40 10.21 10.71
N ILE A 135 7.48 9.43 11.24
CA ILE A 135 6.41 8.77 10.46
C ILE A 135 5.18 9.67 10.49
N LYS A 136 4.83 10.21 9.33
CA LYS A 136 3.62 11.02 9.17
C LYS A 136 2.42 10.11 8.94
N LYS A 137 1.33 10.37 9.65
CA LYS A 137 0.07 9.65 9.45
C LYS A 137 -0.62 10.21 8.20
N ASP A 138 -0.84 9.39 7.18
CA ASP A 138 -1.43 9.80 5.88
C ASP A 138 -2.75 10.52 6.04
N ARG A 139 -3.60 10.08 6.96
CA ARG A 139 -4.87 10.76 7.27
C ARG A 139 -4.73 12.23 7.66
N LEU A 140 -3.56 12.65 8.15
CA LEU A 140 -3.28 14.05 8.51
C LEU A 140 -2.76 14.86 7.30
N SER A 141 -2.46 14.24 6.19
CA SER A 141 -2.04 14.91 4.96
C SER A 141 -3.23 15.44 4.14
N LEU A 142 -4.41 14.89 4.38
CA LEU A 142 -5.65 15.36 3.77
C LEU A 142 -5.98 16.77 4.26
N ARG A 143 -6.17 17.68 3.33
CA ARG A 143 -6.58 19.05 3.60
C ARG A 143 -8.05 19.19 3.31
N LYS A 144 -8.76 19.96 4.14
CA LYS A 144 -10.15 20.34 3.83
C LYS A 144 -10.17 21.16 2.54
N LEU A 145 -11.18 20.93 1.71
CA LEU A 145 -11.34 21.59 0.41
C LEU A 145 -11.42 23.12 0.54
N GLU A 146 -12.05 23.61 1.61
CA GLU A 146 -12.16 25.04 1.96
C GLU A 146 -10.82 25.78 2.01
N ASN A 147 -9.73 25.06 2.35
CA ASN A 147 -8.38 25.62 2.51
C ASN A 147 -7.45 25.25 1.36
N THR A 148 -7.99 24.74 0.25
CA THR A 148 -7.16 24.25 -0.85
C THR A 148 -7.70 24.83 -2.15
N THR A 149 -6.87 25.63 -2.83
CA THR A 149 -7.14 25.99 -4.24
C THR A 149 -6.86 24.75 -5.08
N VAL A 150 -7.92 24.08 -5.55
CA VAL A 150 -7.78 23.00 -6.53
C VAL A 150 -7.33 23.61 -7.85
N PRO A 151 -6.18 23.25 -8.40
CA PRO A 151 -5.78 23.73 -9.72
C PRO A 151 -6.87 23.38 -10.74
N GLN A 152 -7.32 24.35 -11.52
CA GLN A 152 -8.33 24.12 -12.57
C GLN A 152 -7.93 23.04 -13.58
N THR A 153 -6.62 22.85 -13.77
CA THR A 153 -6.07 21.79 -14.62
C THR A 153 -6.32 20.36 -14.10
N MET A 154 -6.78 20.21 -12.85
CA MET A 154 -7.15 18.91 -12.27
C MET A 154 -8.67 18.68 -12.24
N SER A 155 -9.47 19.63 -12.72
CA SER A 155 -10.90 19.41 -12.88
C SER A 155 -11.16 18.37 -13.98
N PRO A 156 -11.98 17.34 -13.71
CA PRO A 156 -12.37 16.38 -14.75
C PRO A 156 -12.99 17.03 -15.98
N GLU A 157 -13.57 18.22 -15.81
CA GLU A 157 -14.23 19.00 -16.88
C GLU A 157 -13.25 19.64 -17.86
N THR A 158 -11.96 19.72 -17.52
CA THR A 158 -10.91 20.32 -18.36
C THR A 158 -10.05 19.30 -19.11
N GLN A 159 -10.30 18.01 -18.95
CA GLN A 159 -9.62 16.96 -19.71
C GLN A 159 -10.33 16.75 -21.05
N ASP A 160 -9.63 17.04 -22.14
CA ASP A 160 -10.07 16.65 -23.48
C ASP A 160 -10.04 15.13 -23.62
N LEU A 161 -11.20 14.51 -23.46
CA LEU A 161 -11.37 13.07 -23.62
C LEU A 161 -11.46 12.76 -25.12
N ASP A 162 -10.46 12.08 -25.66
CA ASP A 162 -10.39 11.72 -27.08
C ASP A 162 -11.07 10.37 -27.41
N GLY A 163 -11.52 9.65 -26.37
CA GLY A 163 -12.12 8.32 -26.50
C GLY A 163 -11.16 7.23 -26.98
N LYS A 164 -9.87 7.51 -27.06
CA LYS A 164 -8.82 6.58 -27.54
C LYS A 164 -7.75 6.34 -26.47
N LEU A 165 -7.05 7.40 -26.05
CA LEU A 165 -6.02 7.37 -25.03
C LEU A 165 -6.49 8.02 -23.73
N TYR A 166 -7.30 9.05 -23.84
CA TYR A 166 -7.92 9.74 -22.70
C TYR A 166 -9.39 9.32 -22.64
N LEU A 167 -9.67 8.37 -21.76
CA LEU A 167 -10.96 7.71 -21.63
C LEU A 167 -11.77 8.31 -20.48
N ASP A 168 -13.09 8.33 -20.62
CA ASP A 168 -13.98 8.65 -19.51
C ASP A 168 -13.94 7.58 -18.40
N LYS A 169 -14.44 7.94 -17.22
CA LYS A 169 -14.37 7.06 -16.03
C LYS A 169 -15.11 5.74 -16.22
N LEU A 170 -16.23 5.72 -16.92
CA LEU A 170 -17.02 4.50 -17.12
C LEU A 170 -16.32 3.55 -18.07
N THR A 171 -15.81 4.06 -19.19
CA THR A 171 -14.97 3.29 -20.10
C THR A 171 -13.71 2.78 -19.40
N GLY A 172 -13.07 3.62 -18.56
CA GLY A 172 -11.93 3.22 -17.76
C GLY A 172 -12.24 2.10 -16.79
N LEU A 173 -13.38 2.15 -16.09
CA LEU A 173 -13.84 1.10 -15.21
C LEU A 173 -14.09 -0.21 -15.96
N TYR A 174 -14.77 -0.14 -17.10
CA TYR A 174 -15.01 -1.32 -17.94
C TYR A 174 -13.70 -1.99 -18.38
N LEU A 175 -12.73 -1.20 -18.85
CA LEU A 175 -11.43 -1.70 -19.30
C LEU A 175 -10.53 -2.19 -18.15
N SER A 176 -10.82 -1.84 -16.90
CA SER A 176 -10.07 -2.36 -15.75
C SER A 176 -10.34 -3.84 -15.50
N GLY A 177 -11.43 -4.40 -16.05
CA GLY A 177 -11.85 -5.77 -15.80
C GLY A 177 -12.28 -6.02 -14.34
N THR A 178 -12.55 -4.96 -13.58
CA THR A 178 -13.03 -5.09 -12.20
C THR A 178 -14.46 -5.59 -12.19
N THR A 179 -14.68 -6.78 -11.64
CA THR A 179 -16.00 -7.39 -11.50
C THR A 179 -16.23 -7.76 -10.04
N HIS A 180 -17.47 -7.59 -9.59
CA HIS A 180 -17.92 -8.01 -8.26
C HIS A 180 -19.16 -8.87 -8.40
N GLU A 181 -19.35 -9.81 -7.46
CA GLU A 181 -20.58 -10.55 -7.37
C GLU A 181 -21.70 -9.65 -6.84
N GLU A 182 -22.89 -9.71 -7.44
CA GLU A 182 -24.04 -8.84 -7.08
C GLU A 182 -24.47 -9.02 -5.61
N ASN A 183 -24.31 -10.21 -5.07
CA ASN A 183 -24.66 -10.56 -3.69
C ASN A 183 -23.48 -10.46 -2.71
N GLN A 184 -22.35 -9.89 -3.13
CA GLN A 184 -21.20 -9.70 -2.26
C GLN A 184 -21.57 -8.76 -1.10
N PRO A 185 -21.33 -9.14 0.16
CA PRO A 185 -21.56 -8.26 1.30
C PRO A 185 -20.74 -6.97 1.17
N CYS A 186 -21.34 -5.83 1.53
CA CYS A 186 -20.63 -4.57 1.58
C CYS A 186 -19.49 -4.64 2.59
N HIS A 187 -18.26 -4.36 2.16
CA HIS A 187 -17.09 -4.36 3.04
C HIS A 187 -16.93 -3.06 3.85
N LEU A 188 -17.73 -2.04 3.51
CA LEU A 188 -17.77 -0.79 4.27
C LEU A 188 -19.05 -0.79 5.12
N ASN A 189 -18.85 -0.65 6.43
CA ASN A 189 -19.94 -0.38 7.35
C ASN A 189 -19.92 1.12 7.67
N ILE A 190 -20.94 1.84 7.25
CA ILE A 190 -21.11 3.28 7.54
C ILE A 190 -22.16 3.37 8.64
N PRO A 191 -21.76 3.55 9.92
CA PRO A 191 -22.68 3.58 11.05
C PRO A 191 -23.71 4.71 10.97
N ASP A 192 -23.33 5.83 10.35
CA ASP A 192 -24.17 6.99 10.14
C ASP A 192 -24.00 7.50 8.71
N GLN A 193 -25.02 7.28 7.90
CA GLN A 193 -25.01 7.70 6.49
C GLN A 193 -25.08 9.22 6.31
N SER A 194 -25.52 9.95 7.32
CA SER A 194 -25.59 11.41 7.26
C SER A 194 -24.21 12.08 7.20
N ILE A 195 -23.17 11.39 7.69
CA ILE A 195 -21.79 11.87 7.66
C ILE A 195 -21.30 12.06 6.21
N CYS A 196 -21.82 11.27 5.26
CA CYS A 196 -21.41 11.33 3.86
C CYS A 196 -22.08 12.46 3.08
N VAL A 197 -23.10 13.09 3.66
CA VAL A 197 -23.95 14.11 3.01
C VAL A 197 -23.79 15.48 3.68
N GLY A 198 -23.06 15.54 4.79
CA GLY A 198 -22.72 16.79 5.46
C GLY A 198 -21.71 17.59 4.65
N GLU A 199 -22.10 18.82 4.27
CA GLU A 199 -21.29 19.81 3.56
C GLU A 199 -19.95 20.13 4.24
#